data_736f9599e78c5ee7665c58cd73658fc9
#
_entry.id   736f9599e78c5ee7665c58cd73658fc9
#
_cell.length_a   1.000
_cell.length_b   1.000
_cell.length_c   1.000
_cell.angle_alpha   90.00
_cell.angle_beta   90.00
_cell.angle_gamma   90.00
#
_symmetry.space_group_name_H-M   'P 1'
#
loop_
_entity.id
_entity.type
_entity.pdbx_description
1 polymer ?
#
loop_
_entity_poly.entity_id
_entity_poly.type
_entity_poly.pdbx_seq_one_letter_code
_entity_poly.pdbx_strand_id
1 'polypeptide(L)'
;MQQEIIDPIDKELLKAELTPDKRLRMTNKSHNKIFVITAHNAPNVMKEIGRLREIAFRTAGGGTGKSMDVDEYDTCENCYKQLIVWNPDADEIIGGYRYLCGEDWELDEDGQPKLATSHLFHFSEKFLKDYMPYTVELGRSFVSLEYQNVRRNTKSIFALDNLWDGLGALTVLNPKLKYFFGKMTMYPSYIRKGRDMILYFLEKHFGDHEHLIVPMRPLKIEANPQELDALFCGNDFKANYRILNREIRQLGYNIPPLVNAYMGLSPTMKLFGTAINDGFGDVEETGILIAVDEILEEKRVRHIESFIKEHRESLEITSGANKVIYKDK
;
A
#
# COMPACT_ATOMS: atom_id res chain seq x y z
N MET A 1 26.85 6.33 2.35
CA MET A 1 27.30 4.91 2.40
C MET A 1 26.16 4.09 2.97
N GLN A 2 25.83 2.97 2.37
CA GLN A 2 24.83 2.05 2.92
C GLN A 2 25.38 1.36 4.16
N GLN A 3 24.57 1.30 5.22
CA GLN A 3 24.91 0.55 6.43
C GLN A 3 24.68 -0.95 6.22
N GLU A 4 25.39 -1.77 6.99
CA GLU A 4 25.13 -3.20 7.09
C GLU A 4 23.76 -3.41 7.74
N ILE A 5 22.99 -4.36 7.20
CA ILE A 5 21.65 -4.67 7.72
C ILE A 5 21.82 -5.52 8.97
N ILE A 6 20.98 -5.27 9.99
CA ILE A 6 20.99 -6.03 11.25
C ILE A 6 20.75 -7.52 11.01
N ASP A 7 21.23 -8.35 11.93
CA ASP A 7 20.92 -9.78 11.95
C ASP A 7 19.42 -10.04 12.15
N PRO A 8 18.91 -11.20 11.67
CA PRO A 8 17.53 -11.62 11.95
C PRO A 8 17.25 -11.67 13.45
N ILE A 9 16.06 -11.19 13.83
CA ILE A 9 15.61 -11.28 15.21
C ILE A 9 15.22 -12.74 15.55
N ASP A 10 15.53 -13.18 16.76
CA ASP A 10 15.20 -14.51 17.25
C ASP A 10 13.68 -14.77 17.12
N LYS A 11 13.32 -15.90 16.49
CA LYS A 11 11.93 -16.29 16.23
C LYS A 11 11.12 -16.47 17.49
N GLU A 12 11.72 -16.90 18.60
CA GLU A 12 11.03 -17.05 19.89
C GLU A 12 10.62 -15.68 20.45
N LEU A 13 11.44 -14.64 20.28
CA LEU A 13 11.09 -13.27 20.66
C LEU A 13 9.92 -12.74 19.81
N LEU A 14 9.93 -13.03 18.50
CA LEU A 14 8.84 -12.63 17.61
C LEU A 14 7.52 -13.30 18.02
N LYS A 15 7.54 -14.62 18.26
CA LYS A 15 6.36 -15.38 18.70
C LYS A 15 5.81 -14.90 20.04
N ALA A 16 6.69 -14.56 20.98
CA ALA A 16 6.29 -14.06 22.30
C ALA A 16 5.52 -12.73 22.21
N GLU A 17 5.84 -11.88 21.22
CA GLU A 17 5.16 -10.61 21.00
C GLU A 17 3.88 -10.72 20.15
N LEU A 18 3.74 -11.76 19.31
CA LEU A 18 2.57 -12.01 18.46
C LEU A 18 1.45 -12.74 19.17
N THR A 19 0.92 -12.12 20.21
CA THR A 19 -0.13 -12.65 21.09
C THR A 19 -1.51 -12.68 20.42
N PRO A 20 -2.46 -13.53 20.90
CA PRO A 20 -3.78 -13.68 20.27
C PRO A 20 -4.60 -12.38 20.18
N ASP A 21 -4.46 -11.47 21.14
CA ASP A 21 -5.15 -10.17 21.18
C ASP A 21 -4.73 -9.21 20.05
N LYS A 22 -3.53 -9.39 19.49
CA LYS A 22 -3.02 -8.62 18.35
C LYS A 22 -3.40 -9.25 17.00
N ARG A 23 -3.96 -10.48 17.04
CA ARG A 23 -4.35 -11.17 15.80
C ARG A 23 -5.65 -10.60 15.25
N LEU A 24 -5.55 -10.06 14.02
CA LEU A 24 -6.70 -9.49 13.29
C LEU A 24 -7.59 -10.62 12.72
N ARG A 25 -6.99 -11.54 11.96
CA ARG A 25 -7.70 -12.68 11.33
C ARG A 25 -6.73 -13.74 10.80
N MET A 26 -7.27 -14.85 10.32
CA MET A 26 -6.56 -15.77 9.42
C MET A 26 -6.70 -15.30 7.97
N THR A 27 -5.72 -15.62 7.14
CA THR A 27 -5.83 -15.35 5.70
C THR A 27 -6.77 -16.34 5.00
N ASN A 28 -7.45 -15.88 3.94
CA ASN A 28 -8.34 -16.74 3.13
C ASN A 28 -7.59 -17.89 2.44
N LYS A 29 -6.30 -17.69 2.19
CA LYS A 29 -5.42 -18.66 1.53
C LYS A 29 -4.18 -18.91 2.36
N SER A 30 -3.71 -20.16 2.35
CA SER A 30 -2.46 -20.60 2.99
C SER A 30 -2.43 -20.60 4.51
N HIS A 31 -3.56 -20.35 5.19
CA HIS A 31 -3.71 -20.40 6.66
C HIS A 31 -2.66 -19.59 7.44
N ASN A 32 -2.25 -18.45 6.88
CA ASN A 32 -1.37 -17.51 7.57
C ASN A 32 -2.17 -16.68 8.58
N LYS A 33 -1.47 -16.06 9.52
CA LYS A 33 -2.08 -15.20 10.54
C LYS A 33 -1.79 -13.73 10.18
N ILE A 34 -2.80 -12.87 10.32
CA ILE A 34 -2.63 -11.43 10.19
C ILE A 34 -2.63 -10.80 11.58
N PHE A 35 -1.61 -10.01 11.87
CA PHE A 35 -1.49 -9.27 13.13
C PHE A 35 -1.44 -7.77 12.87
N VAL A 36 -1.90 -7.00 13.86
CA VAL A 36 -1.72 -5.55 13.92
C VAL A 36 -0.92 -5.23 15.18
N ILE A 37 0.23 -4.59 14.98
CA ILE A 37 1.15 -4.23 16.07
C ILE A 37 1.61 -2.78 15.94
N THR A 38 2.25 -2.27 16.98
CA THR A 38 3.02 -1.03 17.00
C THR A 38 4.42 -1.29 17.54
N ALA A 39 5.35 -0.36 17.35
CA ALA A 39 6.68 -0.44 17.94
C ALA A 39 6.63 -0.53 19.47
N HIS A 40 5.58 0.02 20.11
CA HIS A 40 5.43 0.04 21.56
C HIS A 40 4.99 -1.31 22.14
N ASN A 41 4.14 -2.06 21.42
CA ASN A 41 3.58 -3.31 21.92
C ASN A 41 4.25 -4.58 21.36
N ALA A 42 5.14 -4.42 20.34
CA ALA A 42 5.90 -5.52 19.75
C ALA A 42 7.24 -5.01 19.19
N PRO A 43 8.18 -4.55 20.05
CA PRO A 43 9.42 -3.88 19.61
C PRO A 43 10.36 -4.81 18.85
N ASN A 44 10.42 -6.11 19.14
CA ASN A 44 11.24 -7.07 18.40
C ASN A 44 10.65 -7.36 17.01
N VAL A 45 9.32 -7.50 16.92
CA VAL A 45 8.61 -7.63 15.65
C VAL A 45 8.83 -6.38 14.79
N MET A 46 8.79 -5.16 15.39
CA MET A 46 9.05 -3.92 14.65
C MET A 46 10.48 -3.88 14.08
N LYS A 47 11.49 -4.32 14.83
CA LYS A 47 12.88 -4.42 14.33
C LYS A 47 12.98 -5.39 13.15
N GLU A 48 12.35 -6.55 13.25
CA GLU A 48 12.34 -7.52 12.15
C GLU A 48 11.61 -6.99 10.91
N ILE A 49 10.48 -6.28 11.08
CA ILE A 49 9.80 -5.56 10.00
C ILE A 49 10.77 -4.58 9.33
N GLY A 50 11.48 -3.76 10.11
CA GLY A 50 12.45 -2.79 9.60
C GLY A 50 13.59 -3.46 8.83
N ARG A 51 14.10 -4.59 9.32
CA ARG A 51 15.12 -5.40 8.64
C ARG A 51 14.60 -5.92 7.29
N LEU A 52 13.42 -6.54 7.27
CA LEU A 52 12.82 -7.12 6.05
C LEU A 52 12.44 -6.05 5.03
N ARG A 53 11.95 -4.90 5.47
CA ARG A 53 11.69 -3.73 4.61
C ARG A 53 12.97 -3.26 3.93
N GLU A 54 14.03 -3.02 4.69
CA GLU A 54 15.29 -2.53 4.14
C GLU A 54 15.88 -3.53 3.13
N ILE A 55 15.84 -4.83 3.41
CA ILE A 55 16.25 -5.87 2.47
C ILE A 55 15.41 -5.81 1.19
N ALA A 56 14.10 -5.80 1.30
CA ALA A 56 13.20 -5.84 0.16
C ALA A 56 13.33 -4.60 -0.73
N PHE A 57 13.33 -3.41 -0.11
CA PHE A 57 13.41 -2.14 -0.84
C PHE A 57 14.80 -1.90 -1.43
N ARG A 58 15.88 -2.19 -0.69
CA ARG A 58 17.24 -2.05 -1.18
C ARG A 58 17.52 -2.98 -2.37
N THR A 59 17.03 -4.20 -2.31
CA THR A 59 17.13 -5.15 -3.42
C THR A 59 16.39 -4.67 -4.68
N ALA A 60 15.29 -3.93 -4.50
CA ALA A 60 14.55 -3.35 -5.61
C ALA A 60 15.16 -2.04 -6.16
N GLY A 61 16.16 -1.47 -5.50
CA GLY A 61 16.84 -0.23 -5.91
C GLY A 61 16.36 1.03 -5.16
N GLY A 62 15.63 0.86 -4.06
CA GLY A 62 15.24 1.91 -3.12
C GLY A 62 15.85 1.68 -1.74
N GLY A 63 15.09 1.98 -0.69
CA GLY A 63 15.48 1.79 0.70
C GLY A 63 16.10 3.01 1.33
N THR A 64 16.28 2.95 2.64
CA THR A 64 16.82 4.08 3.43
C THR A 64 18.34 4.11 3.46
N GLY A 65 19.00 2.99 3.12
CA GLY A 65 20.43 2.82 3.28
C GLY A 65 20.88 2.60 4.73
N LYS A 66 19.95 2.58 5.69
CA LYS A 66 20.19 2.35 7.12
C LYS A 66 20.26 0.85 7.42
N SER A 67 20.67 0.48 8.61
CA SER A 67 20.72 -0.92 9.05
C SER A 67 19.34 -1.59 9.15
N MET A 68 18.27 -0.80 9.24
CA MET A 68 16.83 -1.20 9.16
C MET A 68 15.98 0.00 8.75
N ASP A 69 14.88 -0.23 8.05
CA ASP A 69 13.89 0.78 7.67
C ASP A 69 12.85 0.96 8.79
N VAL A 70 13.26 1.73 9.81
CA VAL A 70 12.39 2.24 10.88
C VAL A 70 12.62 3.73 10.98
N ASP A 71 11.54 4.51 11.03
CA ASP A 71 11.57 5.95 11.09
C ASP A 71 10.77 6.48 12.29
N GLU A 72 10.69 7.79 12.44
CA GLU A 72 9.95 8.45 13.52
C GLU A 72 8.46 8.13 13.50
N TYR A 73 7.87 7.94 12.33
CA TYR A 73 6.47 7.58 12.17
C TYR A 73 6.16 6.17 12.66
N ASP A 74 7.16 5.28 12.73
CA ASP A 74 7.01 3.95 13.30
C ASP A 74 7.13 3.94 14.82
N THR A 75 7.73 5.00 15.45
CA THR A 75 8.15 4.98 16.86
C THR A 75 7.62 6.11 17.74
N CYS A 76 7.06 7.18 17.16
CA CYS A 76 6.45 8.28 17.91
C CYS A 76 5.25 7.79 18.75
N GLU A 77 4.72 8.66 19.63
CA GLU A 77 3.60 8.32 20.52
C GLU A 77 2.37 7.89 19.71
N ASN A 78 1.99 8.67 18.71
CA ASN A 78 0.89 8.36 17.77
C ASN A 78 1.46 7.71 16.49
N CYS A 79 2.13 6.57 16.64
CA CYS A 79 2.83 5.91 15.55
C CYS A 79 1.90 5.13 14.62
N TYR A 80 2.39 4.90 13.40
CA TYR A 80 1.72 4.01 12.46
C TYR A 80 1.61 2.59 13.02
N LYS A 81 0.44 1.99 12.83
CA LYS A 81 0.21 0.58 13.07
C LYS A 81 0.81 -0.25 11.93
N GLN A 82 1.31 -1.43 12.27
CA GLN A 82 1.89 -2.37 11.32
C GLN A 82 0.94 -3.54 11.13
N LEU A 83 0.40 -3.71 9.93
CA LEU A 83 -0.35 -4.89 9.53
C LEU A 83 0.62 -5.85 8.88
N ILE A 84 0.80 -7.03 9.47
CA ILE A 84 1.73 -8.05 8.97
C ILE A 84 1.02 -9.39 8.73
N VAL A 85 1.51 -10.11 7.73
CA VAL A 85 1.15 -11.51 7.47
C VAL A 85 2.26 -12.40 7.99
N TRP A 86 1.91 -13.27 8.92
CA TRP A 86 2.77 -14.22 9.59
C TRP A 86 2.52 -15.64 9.11
N ASN A 87 3.58 -16.35 8.71
CA ASN A 87 3.55 -17.77 8.40
C ASN A 87 3.85 -18.58 9.67
N PRO A 88 2.84 -19.25 10.29
CA PRO A 88 3.05 -19.99 11.55
C PRO A 88 3.84 -21.30 11.37
N ASP A 89 3.96 -21.82 10.14
CA ASP A 89 4.71 -23.06 9.89
C ASP A 89 6.21 -22.82 9.82
N ALA A 90 6.62 -21.62 9.41
CA ALA A 90 8.03 -21.23 9.26
C ALA A 90 8.49 -20.27 10.37
N ASP A 91 7.56 -19.73 11.16
CA ASP A 91 7.79 -18.63 12.10
C ASP A 91 8.45 -17.42 11.41
N GLU A 92 7.78 -16.88 10.34
CA GLU A 92 8.31 -15.83 9.49
C GLU A 92 7.26 -14.80 9.09
N ILE A 93 7.70 -13.55 8.93
CA ILE A 93 6.88 -12.48 8.34
C ILE A 93 6.93 -12.60 6.81
N ILE A 94 5.78 -12.82 6.17
CA ILE A 94 5.62 -12.87 4.71
C ILE A 94 5.70 -11.47 4.11
N GLY A 95 5.10 -10.49 4.77
CA GLY A 95 5.04 -9.11 4.30
C GLY A 95 4.13 -8.27 5.18
N GLY A 96 3.95 -7.01 4.81
CA GLY A 96 3.13 -6.09 5.60
C GLY A 96 2.92 -4.73 4.96
N TYR A 97 2.12 -3.93 5.65
CA TYR A 97 1.91 -2.50 5.46
C TYR A 97 2.07 -1.77 6.78
N ARG A 98 2.45 -0.51 6.75
CA ARG A 98 2.11 0.40 7.84
C ARG A 98 0.91 1.25 7.47
N TYR A 99 0.10 1.66 8.44
CA TYR A 99 -1.06 2.48 8.21
C TYR A 99 -1.37 3.41 9.37
N LEU A 100 -1.99 4.55 9.04
CA LEU A 100 -2.51 5.52 10.00
C LEU A 100 -3.91 5.98 9.55
N CYS A 101 -4.87 5.93 10.46
CA CYS A 101 -6.24 6.38 10.19
C CYS A 101 -6.33 7.91 10.20
N GLY A 102 -7.15 8.49 9.33
CA GLY A 102 -7.25 9.94 9.18
C GLY A 102 -7.76 10.67 10.43
N GLU A 103 -8.50 9.99 11.30
CA GLU A 103 -8.91 10.52 12.59
C GLU A 103 -7.73 10.66 13.59
N ASP A 104 -6.62 9.94 13.34
CA ASP A 104 -5.39 9.97 14.13
C ASP A 104 -4.33 10.92 13.51
N TRP A 105 -4.61 11.57 12.35
CA TRP A 105 -3.65 12.46 11.71
C TRP A 105 -3.50 13.76 12.48
N GLU A 106 -2.27 14.07 12.84
CA GLU A 106 -1.90 15.38 13.40
C GLU A 106 -1.62 16.36 12.27
N LEU A 107 -1.95 17.63 12.50
CA LEU A 107 -1.62 18.72 11.58
C LEU A 107 -0.41 19.49 12.11
N ASP A 108 0.40 20.01 11.19
CA ASP A 108 1.49 20.95 11.51
C ASP A 108 0.98 22.40 11.65
N GLU A 109 1.91 23.34 11.81
CA GLU A 109 1.61 24.77 11.97
C GLU A 109 0.97 25.39 10.72
N ASP A 110 1.23 24.82 9.55
CA ASP A 110 0.66 25.23 8.26
C ASP A 110 -0.67 24.52 7.93
N GLY A 111 -1.17 23.70 8.86
CA GLY A 111 -2.39 22.92 8.69
C GLY A 111 -2.25 21.73 7.76
N GLN A 112 -1.01 21.31 7.45
CA GLN A 112 -0.76 20.10 6.66
C GLN A 112 -0.60 18.87 7.55
N PRO A 113 -0.99 17.67 7.08
CA PRO A 113 -0.85 16.45 7.87
C PRO A 113 0.61 16.08 8.12
N LYS A 114 0.94 15.65 9.33
CA LYS A 114 2.25 15.07 9.68
C LYS A 114 2.29 13.60 9.31
N LEU A 115 2.50 13.31 8.03
CA LEU A 115 2.52 11.96 7.48
C LEU A 115 3.87 11.61 6.88
N ALA A 116 4.11 10.32 6.73
CA ALA A 116 5.29 9.84 6.01
C ALA A 116 5.34 10.28 4.53
N THR A 117 4.21 10.75 3.98
CA THR A 117 4.10 11.28 2.61
C THR A 117 4.11 12.80 2.53
N SER A 118 4.09 13.53 3.65
CA SER A 118 3.99 15.00 3.68
C SER A 118 5.17 15.72 3.03
N HIS A 119 6.34 15.11 3.01
CA HIS A 119 7.50 15.66 2.30
C HIS A 119 7.39 15.55 0.77
N LEU A 120 6.43 14.78 0.25
CA LEU A 120 6.21 14.54 -1.18
C LEU A 120 4.99 15.29 -1.71
N PHE A 121 3.94 15.43 -0.89
CA PHE A 121 2.63 15.88 -1.33
C PHE A 121 2.08 16.99 -0.43
N HIS A 122 1.37 17.93 -1.07
CA HIS A 122 0.58 18.96 -0.42
C HIS A 122 -0.90 18.58 -0.52
N PHE A 123 -1.64 18.72 0.58
CA PHE A 123 -3.04 18.35 0.70
C PHE A 123 -3.92 19.61 0.64
N SER A 124 -4.92 19.63 -0.24
CA SER A 124 -5.85 20.75 -0.34
C SER A 124 -6.78 20.84 0.86
N GLU A 125 -7.29 22.04 1.16
CA GLU A 125 -8.31 22.25 2.19
C GLU A 125 -9.53 21.34 2.00
N LYS A 126 -9.95 21.13 0.73
CA LYS A 126 -11.04 20.23 0.39
C LYS A 126 -10.73 18.81 0.81
N PHE A 127 -9.51 18.31 0.53
CA PHE A 127 -9.12 16.97 0.97
C PHE A 127 -9.12 16.84 2.49
N LEU A 128 -8.52 17.81 3.18
CA LEU A 128 -8.44 17.81 4.64
C LEU A 128 -9.81 17.81 5.30
N LYS A 129 -10.76 18.53 4.73
CA LYS A 129 -12.12 18.65 5.29
C LYS A 129 -13.01 17.46 4.94
N ASP A 130 -13.04 17.05 3.66
CA ASP A 130 -14.07 16.17 3.13
C ASP A 130 -13.61 14.70 3.02
N TYR A 131 -12.29 14.44 2.96
CA TYR A 131 -11.71 13.12 2.74
C TYR A 131 -10.91 12.60 3.93
N MET A 132 -10.03 13.44 4.52
CA MET A 132 -9.08 13.05 5.55
C MET A 132 -9.72 12.25 6.70
N PRO A 133 -10.84 12.65 7.32
CA PRO A 133 -11.42 11.93 8.46
C PRO A 133 -11.87 10.49 8.14
N TYR A 134 -12.04 10.20 6.84
CA TYR A 134 -12.51 8.91 6.32
C TYR A 134 -11.42 8.14 5.57
N THR A 135 -10.17 8.61 5.65
CA THR A 135 -9.04 8.06 4.89
C THR A 135 -8.12 7.27 5.82
N VAL A 136 -7.57 6.18 5.31
CA VAL A 136 -6.40 5.51 5.89
C VAL A 136 -5.23 5.71 4.95
N GLU A 137 -4.11 6.23 5.45
CA GLU A 137 -2.86 6.22 4.73
C GLU A 137 -2.18 4.85 4.86
N LEU A 138 -1.76 4.30 3.72
CA LEU A 138 -1.03 3.05 3.60
C LEU A 138 0.39 3.33 3.10
N GLY A 139 1.38 2.78 3.78
CA GLY A 139 2.77 2.95 3.40
C GLY A 139 3.61 1.69 3.62
N ARG A 140 4.86 1.74 3.16
CA ARG A 140 5.85 0.68 3.38
C ARG A 140 5.32 -0.73 3.04
N SER A 141 4.54 -0.84 1.95
CA SER A 141 4.11 -2.14 1.43
C SER A 141 5.32 -2.98 1.03
N PHE A 142 5.48 -4.15 1.63
CA PHE A 142 6.57 -5.06 1.30
C PHE A 142 6.14 -6.52 1.34
N VAL A 143 6.84 -7.33 0.57
CA VAL A 143 6.84 -8.80 0.66
C VAL A 143 8.29 -9.22 0.88
N SER A 144 8.55 -10.07 1.86
CA SER A 144 9.89 -10.60 2.13
C SER A 144 10.43 -11.34 0.92
N LEU A 145 11.74 -11.24 0.64
CA LEU A 145 12.35 -11.79 -0.58
C LEU A 145 12.09 -13.28 -0.79
N GLU A 146 12.06 -14.05 0.30
CA GLU A 146 11.75 -15.50 0.29
C GLU A 146 10.36 -15.78 -0.28
N TYR A 147 9.44 -14.81 -0.20
CA TYR A 147 8.06 -14.90 -0.65
C TYR A 147 7.79 -14.10 -1.95
N GLN A 148 8.81 -13.58 -2.63
CA GLN A 148 8.67 -12.92 -3.93
C GLN A 148 8.85 -13.90 -5.11
N ASN A 149 9.45 -15.05 -4.89
CA ASN A 149 9.76 -16.02 -5.95
C ASN A 149 8.77 -17.19 -5.96
N VAL A 150 7.78 -17.12 -6.86
CA VAL A 150 6.74 -18.15 -7.04
C VAL A 150 7.31 -19.53 -7.38
N ARG A 151 8.47 -19.61 -8.06
CA ARG A 151 9.08 -20.89 -8.42
C ARG A 151 9.72 -21.61 -7.23
N ARG A 152 10.13 -20.85 -6.21
CA ARG A 152 10.78 -21.40 -5.01
C ARG A 152 9.80 -21.62 -3.86
N ASN A 153 8.71 -20.86 -3.81
CA ASN A 153 7.76 -20.92 -2.71
C ASN A 153 6.32 -20.75 -3.23
N THR A 154 5.50 -21.81 -3.13
CA THR A 154 4.10 -21.79 -3.56
C THR A 154 3.24 -20.79 -2.77
N LYS A 155 3.60 -20.50 -1.52
CA LYS A 155 2.92 -19.47 -0.71
C LYS A 155 3.13 -18.04 -1.26
N SER A 156 4.15 -17.81 -2.08
CA SER A 156 4.41 -16.52 -2.75
C SER A 156 3.25 -16.06 -3.66
N ILE A 157 2.52 -17.02 -4.25
CA ILE A 157 1.38 -16.73 -5.12
C ILE A 157 0.31 -15.91 -4.39
N PHE A 158 0.18 -16.12 -3.08
CA PHE A 158 -0.87 -15.50 -2.27
C PHE A 158 -0.36 -14.37 -1.38
N ALA A 159 0.93 -14.02 -1.42
CA ALA A 159 1.51 -13.03 -0.50
C ALA A 159 0.80 -11.68 -0.57
N LEU A 160 0.60 -11.13 -1.77
CA LEU A 160 -0.15 -9.87 -1.97
C LEU A 160 -1.64 -10.04 -1.64
N ASP A 161 -2.24 -11.16 -2.00
CA ASP A 161 -3.64 -11.46 -1.74
C ASP A 161 -3.92 -11.52 -0.22
N ASN A 162 -3.01 -12.12 0.54
CA ASN A 162 -3.09 -12.18 2.00
C ASN A 162 -3.00 -10.80 2.66
N LEU A 163 -2.21 -9.88 2.10
CA LEU A 163 -2.16 -8.49 2.57
C LEU A 163 -3.51 -7.78 2.37
N TRP A 164 -4.19 -8.04 1.25
CA TRP A 164 -5.54 -7.52 1.00
C TRP A 164 -6.59 -8.06 1.95
N ASP A 165 -6.45 -9.29 2.45
CA ASP A 165 -7.33 -9.85 3.49
C ASP A 165 -7.29 -9.01 4.77
N GLY A 166 -6.10 -8.50 5.12
CA GLY A 166 -5.94 -7.59 6.25
C GLY A 166 -6.58 -6.22 6.02
N LEU A 167 -6.37 -5.62 4.83
CA LEU A 167 -7.00 -4.34 4.49
C LEU A 167 -8.53 -4.46 4.43
N GLY A 168 -9.05 -5.57 3.90
CA GLY A 168 -10.49 -5.86 3.90
C GLY A 168 -11.05 -5.93 5.32
N ALA A 169 -10.34 -6.55 6.27
CA ALA A 169 -10.75 -6.57 7.66
C ALA A 169 -10.77 -5.17 8.30
N LEU A 170 -9.79 -4.32 7.98
CA LEU A 170 -9.76 -2.94 8.49
C LEU A 170 -10.99 -2.13 8.06
N THR A 171 -11.50 -2.33 6.83
CA THR A 171 -12.71 -1.63 6.36
C THR A 171 -13.97 -2.04 7.13
N VAL A 172 -14.04 -3.28 7.58
CA VAL A 172 -15.16 -3.80 8.37
C VAL A 172 -15.08 -3.32 9.82
N LEU A 173 -13.88 -3.33 10.40
CA LEU A 173 -13.66 -2.93 11.80
C LEU A 173 -13.70 -1.41 11.98
N ASN A 174 -13.48 -0.64 10.92
CA ASN A 174 -13.63 0.80 10.91
C ASN A 174 -14.68 1.25 9.89
N PRO A 175 -15.98 1.29 10.28
CA PRO A 175 -17.08 1.63 9.36
C PRO A 175 -17.04 3.07 8.82
N LYS A 176 -16.23 3.95 9.42
CA LYS A 176 -16.01 5.31 8.93
C LYS A 176 -15.04 5.34 7.76
N LEU A 177 -14.22 4.30 7.59
CA LEU A 177 -13.22 4.22 6.54
C LEU A 177 -13.88 4.14 5.16
N LYS A 178 -13.61 5.15 4.32
CA LYS A 178 -14.11 5.24 2.94
C LYS A 178 -13.01 5.23 1.90
N TYR A 179 -11.80 5.60 2.27
CA TYR A 179 -10.71 5.80 1.33
C TYR A 179 -9.41 5.17 1.81
N PHE A 180 -8.69 4.55 0.88
CA PHE A 180 -7.30 4.20 1.03
C PHE A 180 -6.46 5.22 0.27
N PHE A 181 -5.58 5.93 0.96
CA PHE A 181 -4.56 6.79 0.38
C PHE A 181 -3.20 6.09 0.48
N GLY A 182 -2.42 6.18 -0.55
CA GLY A 182 -1.08 5.62 -0.58
C GLY A 182 -0.33 6.02 -1.83
N LYS A 183 0.74 5.31 -2.13
CA LYS A 183 1.58 5.62 -3.28
C LYS A 183 2.07 4.36 -4.00
N MET A 184 2.20 4.48 -5.32
CA MET A 184 2.87 3.50 -6.17
C MET A 184 4.31 3.94 -6.37
N THR A 185 5.25 3.03 -6.15
CA THR A 185 6.68 3.28 -6.33
C THR A 185 7.16 2.69 -7.65
N MET A 186 7.83 3.50 -8.46
CA MET A 186 8.66 3.05 -9.57
C MET A 186 10.13 3.34 -9.28
N TYR A 187 10.97 2.36 -9.58
CA TYR A 187 12.40 2.44 -9.30
C TYR A 187 13.16 3.08 -10.47
N PRO A 188 14.24 3.84 -10.21
CA PRO A 188 15.02 4.51 -11.26
C PRO A 188 15.63 3.55 -12.30
N SER A 189 15.78 2.27 -11.95
CA SER A 189 16.24 1.20 -12.86
C SER A 189 15.22 0.82 -13.95
N TYR A 190 13.94 1.23 -13.80
CA TYR A 190 12.94 0.95 -14.81
C TYR A 190 13.14 1.84 -16.04
N ILE A 191 12.94 1.27 -17.25
CA ILE A 191 13.20 1.99 -18.50
C ILE A 191 12.35 3.25 -18.62
N ARG A 192 12.99 4.43 -18.81
CA ARG A 192 12.32 5.74 -18.81
C ARG A 192 11.17 5.85 -19.82
N LYS A 193 11.36 5.37 -21.05
CA LYS A 193 10.29 5.38 -22.07
C LYS A 193 9.07 4.59 -21.59
N GLY A 194 9.29 3.45 -20.92
CA GLY A 194 8.20 2.65 -20.35
C GLY A 194 7.53 3.35 -19.17
N ARG A 195 8.33 3.97 -18.29
CA ARG A 195 7.87 4.78 -17.17
C ARG A 195 6.94 5.90 -17.65
N ASP A 196 7.37 6.68 -18.66
CA ASP A 196 6.60 7.80 -19.20
C ASP A 196 5.27 7.35 -19.80
N MET A 197 5.26 6.24 -20.55
CA MET A 197 4.03 5.66 -21.06
C MET A 197 3.07 5.22 -19.94
N ILE A 198 3.59 4.63 -18.86
CA ILE A 198 2.76 4.22 -17.71
C ILE A 198 2.17 5.44 -17.02
N LEU A 199 2.98 6.45 -16.69
CA LEU A 199 2.52 7.66 -16.02
C LEU A 199 1.51 8.44 -16.84
N TYR A 200 1.75 8.59 -18.15
CA TYR A 200 0.81 9.23 -19.05
C TYR A 200 -0.53 8.48 -19.13
N PHE A 201 -0.47 7.14 -19.26
CA PHE A 201 -1.67 6.30 -19.26
C PHE A 201 -2.46 6.43 -17.97
N LEU A 202 -1.78 6.42 -16.82
CA LEU A 202 -2.41 6.57 -15.51
C LEU A 202 -3.07 7.94 -15.37
N GLU A 203 -2.37 9.01 -15.75
CA GLU A 203 -2.91 10.38 -15.72
C GLU A 203 -4.15 10.52 -16.62
N LYS A 204 -4.10 9.96 -17.83
CA LYS A 204 -5.21 10.01 -18.80
C LYS A 204 -6.48 9.32 -18.28
N HIS A 205 -6.36 8.25 -17.48
CA HIS A 205 -7.50 7.44 -17.04
C HIS A 205 -7.92 7.68 -15.59
N PHE A 206 -7.02 8.19 -14.76
CA PHE A 206 -7.23 8.30 -13.31
C PHE A 206 -6.85 9.67 -12.74
N GLY A 207 -6.38 10.61 -13.56
CA GLY A 207 -5.93 11.92 -13.11
C GLY A 207 -6.96 12.65 -12.26
N ASP A 208 -6.52 13.22 -11.16
CA ASP A 208 -7.38 14.00 -10.26
C ASP A 208 -7.56 15.43 -10.76
N HIS A 209 -8.70 15.74 -11.35
CA HIS A 209 -9.03 17.08 -11.85
C HIS A 209 -9.46 18.06 -10.75
N GLU A 210 -9.61 17.59 -9.51
CA GLU A 210 -9.98 18.42 -8.36
C GLU A 210 -8.77 18.96 -7.59
N HIS A 211 -7.56 18.51 -7.95
CA HIS A 211 -6.31 18.85 -7.28
C HIS A 211 -6.38 18.66 -5.76
N LEU A 212 -6.96 17.54 -5.34
CA LEU A 212 -7.12 17.18 -3.93
C LEU A 212 -5.79 17.04 -3.22
N ILE A 213 -4.81 16.43 -3.89
CA ILE A 213 -3.44 16.26 -3.43
C ILE A 213 -2.51 16.53 -4.62
N VAL A 214 -1.44 17.28 -4.41
CA VAL A 214 -0.49 17.61 -5.47
C VAL A 214 0.95 17.34 -5.04
N PRO A 215 1.83 16.87 -5.93
CA PRO A 215 3.25 16.70 -5.63
C PRO A 215 3.90 18.06 -5.35
N MET A 216 4.67 18.17 -4.29
CA MET A 216 5.46 19.39 -4.01
C MET A 216 6.55 19.63 -5.05
N ARG A 217 7.15 18.55 -5.56
CA ARG A 217 8.14 18.55 -6.63
C ARG A 217 7.70 17.57 -7.72
N PRO A 218 6.83 17.98 -8.65
CA PRO A 218 6.25 17.07 -9.64
C PRO A 218 7.32 16.55 -10.61
N LEU A 219 7.32 15.25 -10.85
CA LEU A 219 8.11 14.61 -11.88
C LEU A 219 7.59 15.03 -13.26
N LYS A 220 8.50 15.45 -14.15
CA LYS A 220 8.16 15.75 -15.54
C LYS A 220 8.35 14.50 -16.41
N ILE A 221 7.34 14.21 -17.22
CA ILE A 221 7.43 13.20 -18.28
C ILE A 221 8.31 13.79 -19.39
N GLU A 222 9.30 13.03 -19.86
CA GLU A 222 10.24 13.44 -20.91
C GLU A 222 9.70 13.16 -22.31
N ALA A 223 8.80 12.17 -22.45
CA ALA A 223 8.16 11.82 -23.72
C ALA A 223 7.24 12.93 -24.23
N ASN A 224 7.15 13.07 -25.56
CA ASN A 224 6.29 14.06 -26.20
C ASN A 224 4.81 13.74 -25.95
N PRO A 225 4.03 14.63 -25.33
CA PRO A 225 2.62 14.40 -25.04
C PRO A 225 1.77 14.09 -26.29
N GLN A 226 2.06 14.75 -27.44
CA GLN A 226 1.32 14.52 -28.69
C GLN A 226 1.56 13.10 -29.23
N GLU A 227 2.77 12.56 -29.08
CA GLU A 227 3.07 11.17 -29.47
C GLU A 227 2.36 10.18 -28.56
N LEU A 228 2.29 10.47 -27.26
CA LEU A 228 1.56 9.63 -26.29
C LEU A 228 0.04 9.70 -26.51
N ASP A 229 -0.51 10.87 -26.85
CA ASP A 229 -1.93 11.00 -27.21
C ASP A 229 -2.26 10.20 -28.48
N ALA A 230 -1.42 10.29 -29.51
CA ALA A 230 -1.58 9.51 -30.73
C ALA A 230 -1.44 8.00 -30.47
N LEU A 231 -0.57 7.60 -29.54
CA LEU A 231 -0.38 6.20 -29.15
C LEU A 231 -1.61 5.65 -28.40
N PHE A 232 -2.10 6.38 -27.41
CA PHE A 232 -3.26 5.97 -26.57
C PHE A 232 -4.58 6.48 -27.15
N CYS A 233 -4.84 6.18 -28.41
CA CYS A 233 -6.03 6.59 -29.17
C CYS A 233 -7.22 5.61 -29.03
N GLY A 234 -7.14 4.63 -28.15
CA GLY A 234 -8.23 3.70 -27.89
C GLY A 234 -9.46 4.38 -27.25
N ASN A 235 -10.64 3.86 -27.55
CA ASN A 235 -11.91 4.46 -27.11
C ASN A 235 -12.21 4.26 -25.63
N ASP A 236 -11.52 3.34 -24.96
CA ASP A 236 -11.75 3.03 -23.56
C ASP A 236 -10.45 2.59 -22.83
N PHE A 237 -10.54 2.40 -21.53
CA PHE A 237 -9.46 1.92 -20.68
C PHE A 237 -8.89 0.60 -21.20
N LYS A 238 -9.72 -0.37 -21.57
CA LYS A 238 -9.26 -1.72 -21.97
C LYS A 238 -8.47 -1.66 -23.28
N ALA A 239 -8.90 -0.84 -24.23
CA ALA A 239 -8.19 -0.64 -25.51
C ALA A 239 -6.82 -0.01 -25.27
N ASN A 240 -6.75 1.08 -24.49
CA ASN A 240 -5.50 1.76 -24.16
C ASN A 240 -4.58 0.88 -23.28
N TYR A 241 -5.13 0.08 -22.35
CA TYR A 241 -4.35 -0.86 -21.56
C TYR A 241 -3.68 -1.95 -22.41
N ARG A 242 -4.37 -2.45 -23.45
CA ARG A 242 -3.78 -3.40 -24.40
C ARG A 242 -2.61 -2.76 -25.17
N ILE A 243 -2.76 -1.49 -25.55
CA ILE A 243 -1.68 -0.71 -26.20
C ILE A 243 -0.51 -0.59 -25.24
N LEU A 244 -0.73 -0.11 -24.01
CA LEU A 244 0.31 0.04 -22.99
C LEU A 244 1.07 -1.28 -22.78
N ASN A 245 0.36 -2.37 -22.57
CA ASN A 245 0.97 -3.68 -22.30
C ASN A 245 1.81 -4.18 -23.48
N ARG A 246 1.34 -3.97 -24.73
CA ARG A 246 2.08 -4.31 -25.93
C ARG A 246 3.38 -3.51 -26.04
N GLU A 247 3.31 -2.18 -25.88
CA GLU A 247 4.46 -1.29 -26.00
C GLU A 247 5.52 -1.57 -24.92
N ILE A 248 5.09 -1.78 -23.67
CA ILE A 248 6.00 -2.14 -22.57
C ILE A 248 6.71 -3.47 -22.84
N ARG A 249 5.97 -4.47 -23.36
CA ARG A 249 6.56 -5.78 -23.73
C ARG A 249 7.55 -5.67 -24.89
N GLN A 250 7.30 -4.81 -25.86
CA GLN A 250 8.24 -4.57 -26.96
C GLN A 250 9.57 -3.96 -26.47
N LEU A 251 9.54 -3.23 -25.35
CA LEU A 251 10.74 -2.73 -24.68
C LEU A 251 11.48 -3.82 -23.87
N GLY A 252 10.94 -5.05 -23.79
CA GLY A 252 11.50 -6.15 -23.00
C GLY A 252 11.13 -6.12 -21.52
N TYR A 253 10.14 -5.32 -21.13
CA TYR A 253 9.70 -5.15 -19.74
C TYR A 253 8.25 -5.60 -19.53
N ASN A 254 7.82 -5.60 -18.28
CA ASN A 254 6.42 -5.76 -17.89
C ASN A 254 5.99 -4.51 -17.11
N ILE A 255 4.70 -4.19 -17.13
CA ILE A 255 4.13 -3.21 -16.19
C ILE A 255 4.43 -3.72 -14.77
N PRO A 256 4.95 -2.86 -13.87
CA PRO A 256 5.25 -3.28 -12.50
C PRO A 256 4.03 -3.94 -11.84
N PRO A 257 4.19 -5.10 -11.16
CA PRO A 257 3.05 -5.85 -10.61
C PRO A 257 2.14 -5.04 -9.70
N LEU A 258 2.71 -4.16 -8.88
CA LEU A 258 1.95 -3.30 -7.97
C LEU A 258 1.10 -2.27 -8.71
N VAL A 259 1.66 -1.62 -9.75
CA VAL A 259 0.93 -0.68 -10.63
C VAL A 259 -0.26 -1.40 -11.27
N ASN A 260 0.00 -2.61 -11.77
CA ASN A 260 -1.03 -3.44 -12.41
C ASN A 260 -2.14 -3.84 -11.42
N ALA A 261 -1.77 -4.18 -10.18
CA ALA A 261 -2.72 -4.54 -9.13
C ALA A 261 -3.66 -3.37 -8.79
N TYR A 262 -3.13 -2.16 -8.66
CA TYR A 262 -3.93 -0.98 -8.36
C TYR A 262 -4.87 -0.59 -9.52
N MET A 263 -4.41 -0.62 -10.78
CA MET A 263 -5.28 -0.39 -11.95
C MET A 263 -6.44 -1.41 -12.03
N GLY A 264 -6.23 -2.62 -11.54
CA GLY A 264 -7.24 -3.68 -11.50
C GLY A 264 -8.07 -3.70 -10.21
N LEU A 265 -7.96 -2.71 -9.34
CA LEU A 265 -8.64 -2.70 -8.05
C LEU A 265 -9.92 -1.87 -8.08
N SER A 266 -9.86 -0.66 -8.62
CA SER A 266 -11.00 0.26 -8.72
C SER A 266 -10.93 1.05 -10.02
N PRO A 267 -12.05 1.15 -10.76
CA PRO A 267 -12.12 1.95 -11.98
C PRO A 267 -12.13 3.46 -11.73
N THR A 268 -12.36 3.87 -10.49
CA THR A 268 -12.47 5.27 -10.05
C THR A 268 -11.31 5.71 -9.17
N MET A 269 -10.22 4.95 -9.17
CA MET A 269 -8.99 5.34 -8.50
C MET A 269 -8.61 6.77 -8.93
N LYS A 270 -8.21 7.63 -7.99
CA LYS A 270 -7.67 8.96 -8.29
C LYS A 270 -6.14 8.92 -8.23
N LEU A 271 -5.51 9.60 -9.18
CA LEU A 271 -4.06 9.74 -9.27
C LEU A 271 -3.67 11.20 -9.00
N PHE A 272 -2.68 11.40 -8.14
CA PHE A 272 -2.27 12.73 -7.66
C PHE A 272 -0.94 13.23 -8.23
N GLY A 273 -0.47 12.62 -9.32
CA GLY A 273 0.84 12.92 -9.89
C GLY A 273 1.97 12.20 -9.16
N THR A 274 3.19 12.44 -9.63
CA THR A 274 4.39 11.71 -9.19
C THR A 274 5.43 12.69 -8.66
N ALA A 275 6.05 12.34 -7.52
CA ALA A 275 7.18 13.04 -6.92
C ALA A 275 8.43 12.14 -6.86
N ILE A 276 9.61 12.75 -6.78
CA ILE A 276 10.87 12.02 -6.52
C ILE A 276 11.12 11.99 -5.02
N ASN A 277 11.35 10.79 -4.47
CA ASN A 277 11.70 10.57 -3.08
C ASN A 277 13.22 10.39 -2.93
N ASP A 278 13.94 11.50 -2.75
CA ASP A 278 15.39 11.53 -2.58
C ASP A 278 15.86 10.89 -1.26
N GLY A 279 15.00 10.88 -0.25
CA GLY A 279 15.27 10.19 1.02
C GLY A 279 15.13 8.66 0.98
N PHE A 280 14.71 8.09 -0.18
CA PHE A 280 14.44 6.65 -0.32
C PHE A 280 15.07 6.04 -1.60
N GLY A 281 16.21 6.54 -2.03
CA GLY A 281 16.93 6.03 -3.21
C GLY A 281 16.41 6.62 -4.53
N ASP A 282 15.97 7.87 -4.52
CA ASP A 282 15.48 8.62 -5.69
C ASP A 282 14.33 7.93 -6.44
N VAL A 283 13.53 7.12 -5.71
CA VAL A 283 12.38 6.44 -6.31
C VAL A 283 11.29 7.44 -6.70
N GLU A 284 10.54 7.09 -7.73
CA GLU A 284 9.44 7.88 -8.26
C GLU A 284 8.13 7.41 -7.65
N GLU A 285 7.47 8.27 -6.87
CA GLU A 285 6.30 7.93 -6.09
C GLU A 285 5.06 8.65 -6.58
N THR A 286 4.08 7.90 -7.03
CA THR A 286 2.80 8.40 -7.54
C THR A 286 1.72 8.24 -6.48
N GLY A 287 1.14 9.35 -6.03
CA GLY A 287 0.04 9.34 -5.05
C GLY A 287 -1.25 8.78 -5.66
N ILE A 288 -1.97 7.95 -4.89
CA ILE A 288 -3.26 7.37 -5.30
C ILE A 288 -4.28 7.38 -4.16
N LEU A 289 -5.56 7.50 -4.52
CA LEU A 289 -6.69 7.33 -3.63
C LEU A 289 -7.68 6.32 -4.21
N ILE A 290 -8.14 5.39 -3.37
CA ILE A 290 -9.10 4.36 -3.76
C ILE A 290 -10.31 4.46 -2.82
N ALA A 291 -11.50 4.66 -3.40
CA ALA A 291 -12.74 4.59 -2.67
C ALA A 291 -13.10 3.11 -2.39
N VAL A 292 -13.31 2.77 -1.13
CA VAL A 292 -13.58 1.38 -0.67
C VAL A 292 -14.83 0.82 -1.32
N ASP A 293 -15.89 1.63 -1.42
CA ASP A 293 -17.19 1.22 -1.98
C ASP A 293 -17.13 1.00 -3.51
N GLU A 294 -16.07 1.49 -4.17
CA GLU A 294 -15.87 1.39 -5.62
C GLU A 294 -14.81 0.35 -6.00
N ILE A 295 -14.34 -0.41 -5.03
CA ILE A 295 -13.50 -1.60 -5.27
C ILE A 295 -14.32 -2.64 -6.04
N LEU A 296 -13.71 -3.22 -7.07
CA LEU A 296 -14.36 -4.24 -7.91
C LEU A 296 -14.96 -5.37 -7.06
N GLU A 297 -16.18 -5.78 -7.40
CA GLU A 297 -16.98 -6.73 -6.63
C GLU A 297 -16.22 -8.03 -6.32
N GLU A 298 -15.50 -8.59 -7.28
CA GLU A 298 -14.70 -9.81 -7.06
C GLU A 298 -13.67 -9.67 -5.94
N LYS A 299 -13.08 -8.47 -5.79
CA LYS A 299 -12.11 -8.15 -4.74
C LYS A 299 -12.82 -7.90 -3.41
N ARG A 300 -13.93 -7.18 -3.44
CA ARG A 300 -14.76 -6.91 -2.27
C ARG A 300 -15.30 -8.21 -1.65
N VAL A 301 -15.88 -9.08 -2.46
CA VAL A 301 -16.39 -10.40 -2.03
C VAL A 301 -15.27 -11.23 -1.42
N ARG A 302 -14.08 -11.22 -2.04
CA ARG A 302 -12.95 -12.03 -1.61
C ARG A 302 -12.36 -11.57 -0.29
N HIS A 303 -12.16 -10.28 -0.09
CA HIS A 303 -11.37 -9.75 1.02
C HIS A 303 -12.21 -9.12 2.13
N ILE A 304 -13.36 -8.52 1.81
CA ILE A 304 -14.23 -7.84 2.77
C ILE A 304 -15.34 -8.78 3.25
N GLU A 305 -16.16 -9.33 2.33
CA GLU A 305 -17.29 -10.16 2.70
C GLU A 305 -16.87 -11.49 3.35
N SER A 306 -15.69 -12.02 2.99
CA SER A 306 -15.13 -13.18 3.67
C SER A 306 -14.95 -12.95 5.16
N PHE A 307 -14.42 -11.76 5.54
CA PHE A 307 -14.25 -11.38 6.94
C PHE A 307 -15.59 -11.22 7.66
N ILE A 308 -16.58 -10.57 7.02
CA ILE A 308 -17.92 -10.42 7.58
C ILE A 308 -18.55 -11.80 7.85
N LYS A 309 -18.41 -12.76 6.92
CA LYS A 309 -18.94 -14.12 7.08
C LYS A 309 -18.29 -14.86 8.25
N GLU A 310 -16.96 -14.73 8.41
CA GLU A 310 -16.21 -15.36 9.50
C GLU A 310 -16.60 -14.81 10.88
N HIS A 311 -16.98 -13.54 10.96
CA HIS A 311 -17.23 -12.82 12.21
C HIS A 311 -18.70 -12.46 12.43
N ARG A 312 -19.62 -13.12 11.73
CA ARG A 312 -21.06 -12.79 11.73
C ARG A 312 -21.69 -12.74 13.13
N GLU A 313 -21.24 -13.59 14.05
CA GLU A 313 -21.74 -13.65 15.42
C GLU A 313 -21.24 -12.49 16.31
N SER A 314 -20.09 -11.90 15.97
CA SER A 314 -19.47 -10.79 16.71
C SER A 314 -19.77 -9.41 16.10
N LEU A 315 -20.42 -9.36 14.96
CA LEU A 315 -20.75 -8.14 14.23
C LEU A 315 -22.27 -7.94 14.17
N GLU A 316 -22.77 -6.73 14.51
CA GLU A 316 -24.15 -6.34 14.22
C GLU A 316 -24.22 -5.81 12.79
N ILE A 317 -24.96 -6.51 11.93
CA ILE A 317 -25.24 -6.06 10.56
C ILE A 317 -26.58 -5.36 10.60
N THR A 318 -26.59 -4.02 10.50
CA THR A 318 -27.83 -3.26 10.32
C THR A 318 -28.31 -3.40 8.87
N SER A 319 -29.53 -3.96 8.71
CA SER A 319 -30.17 -4.12 7.41
C SER A 319 -30.39 -2.75 6.73
N GLY A 320 -29.82 -2.55 5.56
CA GLY A 320 -30.14 -1.44 4.68
C GLY A 320 -29.05 -0.43 4.36
N ALA A 321 -27.88 -0.51 4.98
CA ALA A 321 -26.69 0.21 4.57
C ALA A 321 -25.48 -0.60 5.07
N ASN A 322 -24.37 -0.59 4.37
CA ASN A 322 -23.11 -1.29 4.71
C ASN A 322 -22.51 -0.86 6.08
N LYS A 323 -23.30 -0.84 7.14
CA LYS A 323 -22.86 -0.51 8.50
C LYS A 323 -22.76 -1.79 9.30
N VAL A 324 -21.53 -2.24 9.52
CA VAL A 324 -21.20 -3.25 10.49
C VAL A 324 -20.82 -2.55 11.79
N ILE A 325 -21.54 -2.82 12.88
CA ILE A 325 -21.26 -2.27 14.21
C ILE A 325 -20.61 -3.39 15.04
N TYR A 326 -19.44 -3.12 15.58
CA TYR A 326 -18.79 -4.04 16.52
C TYR A 326 -19.52 -4.03 17.86
N LYS A 327 -19.84 -5.21 18.40
CA LYS A 327 -20.31 -5.32 19.79
C LYS A 327 -19.10 -5.22 20.71
N ASP A 328 -19.01 -4.17 21.50
CA ASP A 328 -18.11 -4.13 22.65
C ASP A 328 -18.46 -5.32 23.58
N LYS A 329 -17.45 -6.13 23.85
CA LYS A 329 -17.56 -7.20 24.85
C LYS A 329 -17.26 -6.68 26.23
#